data_1049de0aa5d1b89891df35bba0f5974d
#
_entry.id   1049de0aa5d1b89891df35bba0f5974d
#
_cell.length_a   1.000
_cell.length_b   1.000
_cell.length_c   1.000
_cell.angle_alpha   90.00
_cell.angle_beta   90.00
_cell.angle_gamma   90.00
#
_symmetry.space_group_name_H-M   'P 1'
#
loop_
_entity.id
_entity.type
_entity.pdbx_description
1 polymer ?
#
loop_
_entity_poly.entity_id
_entity_poly.type
_entity_poly.pdbx_seq_one_letter_code
_entity_poly.pdbx_strand_id
1 'polypeptide(L)'
;MIFIKCGKSLNNYSFRYGASKLENVKSYKYHGLILSPYRNFNLATQKLKKFASKALHELRKEMGGHLRDNVNLKIKLFDTLNISPILLYGKEIWGIDCNGKIDKDPAELAENKFLKWLLGVNKYCNNYVCRETTGRSPMKTDVQCRNFMFWLYLIKEENKLSQIT
;
A
#
# COMPACT_ATOMS: atom_id res chain seq x y z
N MET A 1 23.72 -1.81 2.80
CA MET A 1 23.22 -3.21 2.93
C MET A 1 22.20 -3.25 4.06
N ILE A 2 21.06 -3.90 3.87
CA ILE A 2 20.04 -4.03 4.93
C ILE A 2 20.14 -5.42 5.52
N PHE A 3 20.18 -5.50 6.84
CA PHE A 3 20.10 -6.75 7.55
C PHE A 3 18.69 -6.97 8.07
N ILE A 4 18.01 -7.98 7.55
CA ILE A 4 16.74 -8.44 8.11
C ILE A 4 17.07 -9.37 9.26
N LYS A 5 16.82 -8.91 10.48
CA LYS A 5 17.07 -9.67 11.69
C LYS A 5 15.96 -10.67 11.96
N CYS A 6 16.36 -11.91 12.16
CA CYS A 6 15.54 -12.94 12.78
C CYS A 6 16.10 -13.19 14.18
N GLY A 7 15.49 -12.61 15.25
CA GLY A 7 15.96 -12.80 16.63
C GLY A 7 16.75 -11.63 17.24
N LYS A 8 17.54 -11.86 18.29
CA LYS A 8 18.23 -10.88 19.16
C LYS A 8 19.26 -9.99 18.44
N SER A 9 19.64 -8.87 19.06
CA SER A 9 20.41 -7.74 18.51
C SER A 9 21.55 -8.10 17.54
N LEU A 10 21.63 -7.37 16.44
CA LEU A 10 22.74 -7.39 15.51
C LEU A 10 23.98 -6.79 16.21
N ASN A 11 24.81 -7.63 16.75
CA ASN A 11 26.15 -7.22 17.13
C ASN A 11 26.97 -7.04 15.86
N ASN A 12 27.48 -5.87 15.65
CA ASN A 12 28.58 -5.40 14.79
C ASN A 12 29.12 -6.36 13.71
N TYR A 13 28.27 -6.87 12.85
CA TYR A 13 28.77 -7.53 11.63
C TYR A 13 29.23 -6.46 10.64
N SER A 14 30.48 -6.49 10.26
CA SER A 14 31.00 -5.68 9.16
C SER A 14 31.06 -6.52 7.89
N PHE A 15 30.34 -6.12 6.87
CA PHE A 15 30.38 -6.76 5.57
C PHE A 15 31.25 -5.95 4.62
N ARG A 16 31.95 -6.64 3.73
CA ARG A 16 32.77 -6.03 2.68
C ARG A 16 32.29 -6.52 1.31
N TYR A 17 32.36 -5.65 0.34
CA TYR A 17 32.21 -5.98 -1.07
C TYR A 17 33.50 -5.57 -1.77
N GLY A 18 34.33 -6.55 -2.16
CA GLY A 18 35.69 -6.28 -2.58
C GLY A 18 36.51 -5.59 -1.47
N ALA A 19 37.14 -4.48 -1.79
CA ALA A 19 37.93 -3.68 -0.84
C ALA A 19 37.03 -2.72 0.02
N SER A 20 35.78 -2.51 -0.36
CA SER A 20 34.90 -1.52 0.27
C SER A 20 34.12 -2.12 1.44
N LYS A 21 34.14 -1.43 2.59
CA LYS A 21 33.29 -1.77 3.75
C LYS A 21 31.88 -1.29 3.50
N LEU A 22 30.89 -2.18 3.68
CA LEU A 22 29.48 -1.84 3.55
C LEU A 22 28.95 -1.21 4.84
N GLU A 23 28.21 -0.10 4.70
CA GLU A 23 27.60 0.58 5.81
C GLU A 23 26.35 -0.16 6.30
N ASN A 24 26.19 -0.26 7.61
CA ASN A 24 24.99 -0.76 8.26
C ASN A 24 23.98 0.35 8.42
N VAL A 25 22.83 0.23 7.74
CA VAL A 25 21.78 1.25 7.79
C VAL A 25 20.55 0.73 8.53
N LYS A 26 19.89 1.61 9.27
CA LYS A 26 18.64 1.31 10.01
C LYS A 26 17.42 1.24 9.09
N SER A 27 17.48 1.86 7.93
CA SER A 27 16.44 1.81 6.91
C SER A 27 17.04 2.09 5.55
N TYR A 28 16.46 1.52 4.51
CA TYR A 28 16.92 1.72 3.14
C TYR A 28 15.72 1.99 2.23
N LYS A 29 15.85 3.00 1.37
CA LYS A 29 14.81 3.32 0.38
C LYS A 29 15.12 2.56 -0.90
N TYR A 30 14.24 1.64 -1.28
CA TYR A 30 14.32 0.88 -2.51
C TYR A 30 13.04 1.07 -3.33
N HIS A 31 13.17 1.56 -4.55
CA HIS A 31 12.04 1.84 -5.45
C HIS A 31 10.85 2.56 -4.77
N GLY A 32 11.15 3.54 -3.93
CA GLY A 32 10.09 4.30 -3.22
C GLY A 32 9.62 3.69 -1.91
N LEU A 33 9.86 2.39 -1.68
CA LEU A 33 9.55 1.72 -0.42
C LEU A 33 10.68 1.91 0.61
N ILE A 34 10.30 2.00 1.88
CA ILE A 34 11.26 1.98 2.98
C ILE A 34 11.33 0.56 3.53
N LEU A 35 12.47 -0.07 3.32
CA LEU A 35 12.80 -1.36 3.90
C LEU A 35 13.37 -1.15 5.31
N SER A 36 12.91 -1.95 6.25
CA SER A 36 13.28 -1.92 7.67
C SER A 36 13.86 -3.28 8.08
N PRO A 37 14.84 -3.33 9.00
CA PRO A 37 15.40 -4.59 9.51
C PRO A 37 14.41 -5.40 10.36
N TYR A 38 13.25 -4.85 10.69
CA TYR A 38 12.27 -5.49 11.58
C TYR A 38 11.27 -6.42 10.88
N ARG A 39 11.54 -6.83 9.65
CA ARG A 39 10.65 -7.70 8.85
C ARG A 39 9.20 -7.21 8.72
N ASN A 40 8.96 -5.93 8.89
CA ASN A 40 7.64 -5.36 8.72
C ASN A 40 7.70 -4.16 7.78
N PHE A 41 6.61 -3.92 7.09
CA PHE A 41 6.46 -2.81 6.17
C PHE A 41 5.72 -1.62 6.80
N ASN A 42 5.63 -1.55 8.14
CA ASN A 42 4.91 -0.48 8.83
C ASN A 42 5.42 0.91 8.46
N LEU A 43 6.73 1.10 8.34
CA LEU A 43 7.31 2.39 7.93
C LEU A 43 6.93 2.73 6.49
N ALA A 44 6.97 1.76 5.58
CA ALA A 44 6.54 1.92 4.19
C ALA A 44 5.06 2.30 4.13
N THR A 45 4.21 1.54 4.82
CA THR A 45 2.76 1.78 4.88
C THR A 45 2.40 3.15 5.43
N GLN A 46 3.06 3.60 6.51
CA GLN A 46 2.85 4.93 7.08
C GLN A 46 3.26 6.04 6.10
N LYS A 47 4.33 5.85 5.35
CA LYS A 47 4.77 6.82 4.35
C LYS A 47 3.81 6.88 3.16
N LEU A 48 3.38 5.73 2.65
CA LEU A 48 2.38 5.66 1.59
C LEU A 48 1.06 6.32 2.02
N LYS A 49 0.62 6.09 3.27
CA LYS A 49 -0.53 6.78 3.85
C LYS A 49 -0.37 8.30 3.85
N LYS A 50 0.82 8.83 4.21
CA LYS A 50 1.07 10.28 4.17
C LYS A 50 0.95 10.83 2.75
N PHE A 51 1.53 10.15 1.76
CA PHE A 51 1.42 10.56 0.36
C PHE A 51 -0.02 10.50 -0.15
N ALA A 52 -0.72 9.40 0.10
CA ALA A 52 -2.11 9.26 -0.27
C ALA A 52 -3.02 10.31 0.41
N SER A 53 -2.76 10.64 1.68
CA SER A 53 -3.51 11.68 2.40
C SER A 53 -3.28 13.07 1.80
N LYS A 54 -2.05 13.38 1.36
CA LYS A 54 -1.75 14.63 0.66
C LYS A 54 -2.47 14.68 -0.70
N ALA A 55 -2.35 13.63 -1.50
CA ALA A 55 -3.03 13.53 -2.78
C ALA A 55 -4.56 13.64 -2.63
N LEU A 56 -5.13 13.01 -1.60
CA LEU A 56 -6.56 13.12 -1.29
C LEU A 56 -6.97 14.55 -0.90
N HIS A 57 -6.11 15.26 -0.18
CA HIS A 57 -6.36 16.66 0.17
C HIS A 57 -6.39 17.56 -1.06
N GLU A 58 -5.41 17.43 -1.95
CA GLU A 58 -5.38 18.16 -3.22
C GLU A 58 -6.59 17.81 -4.09
N LEU A 59 -6.91 16.53 -4.21
CA LEU A 59 -8.09 16.08 -4.94
C LEU A 59 -9.38 16.74 -4.43
N ARG A 60 -9.55 16.80 -3.11
CA ARG A 60 -10.73 17.44 -2.48
C ARG A 60 -10.78 18.93 -2.77
N LYS A 61 -9.65 19.61 -2.77
CA LYS A 61 -9.54 21.02 -3.07
C LYS A 61 -9.99 21.32 -4.50
N GLU A 62 -9.45 20.55 -5.47
CA GLU A 62 -9.80 20.70 -6.88
C GLU A 62 -11.26 20.34 -7.17
N MET A 63 -11.80 19.33 -6.48
CA MET A 63 -13.18 18.87 -6.67
C MET A 63 -14.23 19.72 -5.96
N GLY A 64 -13.83 20.64 -5.10
CA GLY A 64 -14.76 21.48 -4.32
C GLY A 64 -15.57 22.48 -5.15
N GLY A 65 -15.14 22.78 -6.39
CA GLY A 65 -15.76 23.75 -7.28
C GLY A 65 -16.69 23.14 -8.32
N HIS A 66 -16.11 22.68 -9.43
CA HIS A 66 -16.87 22.34 -10.65
C HIS A 66 -17.37 20.88 -10.73
N LEU A 67 -16.86 19.98 -9.90
CA LEU A 67 -17.18 18.54 -9.97
C LEU A 67 -18.12 18.06 -8.86
N ARG A 68 -18.94 18.99 -8.31
CA ARG A 68 -19.69 18.75 -7.08
C ARG A 68 -20.64 17.56 -7.17
N ASP A 69 -21.20 17.29 -8.34
CA ASP A 69 -22.33 16.37 -8.50
C ASP A 69 -22.00 15.04 -9.19
N ASN A 70 -20.77 14.88 -9.70
CA ASN A 70 -20.41 13.65 -10.40
C ASN A 70 -19.64 12.67 -9.51
N VAL A 71 -20.38 11.83 -8.77
CA VAL A 71 -19.86 10.81 -7.86
C VAL A 71 -18.95 9.81 -8.60
N ASN A 72 -19.38 9.35 -9.78
CA ASN A 72 -18.61 8.36 -10.57
C ASN A 72 -17.26 8.91 -11.03
N LEU A 73 -17.21 10.18 -11.43
CA LEU A 73 -15.96 10.81 -11.81
C LEU A 73 -15.00 10.93 -10.60
N LYS A 74 -15.53 11.30 -9.42
CA LYS A 74 -14.74 11.38 -8.20
C LYS A 74 -14.16 10.02 -7.82
N ILE A 75 -14.91 8.94 -7.95
CA ILE A 75 -14.44 7.57 -7.72
C ILE A 75 -13.34 7.22 -8.73
N LYS A 76 -13.57 7.46 -10.02
CA LYS A 76 -12.54 7.22 -11.06
C LYS A 76 -11.27 7.99 -10.78
N LEU A 77 -11.35 9.26 -10.37
CA LEU A 77 -10.19 10.06 -10.04
C LEU A 77 -9.45 9.52 -8.80
N PHE A 78 -10.15 9.04 -7.79
CA PHE A 78 -9.53 8.36 -6.65
C PHE A 78 -8.76 7.11 -7.08
N ASP A 79 -9.32 6.32 -7.98
CA ASP A 79 -8.73 5.06 -8.44
C ASP A 79 -7.57 5.27 -9.42
N THR A 80 -7.64 6.29 -10.29
CA THR A 80 -6.67 6.51 -11.38
C THR A 80 -5.59 7.53 -11.04
N LEU A 81 -5.94 8.62 -10.33
CA LEU A 81 -5.04 9.75 -10.05
C LEU A 81 -4.20 9.58 -8.77
N ASN A 82 -3.54 8.46 -8.61
CA ASN A 82 -2.51 8.24 -7.60
C ASN A 82 -2.95 7.85 -6.19
N ILE A 83 -4.21 7.92 -5.77
CA ILE A 83 -4.54 7.61 -4.37
C ILE A 83 -4.57 6.10 -4.18
N SER A 84 -5.37 5.38 -4.95
CA SER A 84 -5.41 3.91 -4.93
C SER A 84 -4.07 3.28 -5.34
N PRO A 85 -3.40 3.70 -6.45
CA PRO A 85 -2.08 3.21 -6.79
C PRO A 85 -1.01 3.46 -5.72
N ILE A 86 -1.01 4.62 -5.05
CA ILE A 86 -0.09 4.88 -3.93
C ILE A 86 -0.36 3.93 -2.77
N LEU A 87 -1.62 3.75 -2.38
CA LEU A 87 -2.01 2.91 -1.25
C LEU A 87 -1.73 1.42 -1.49
N LEU A 88 -1.81 0.99 -2.75
CA LEU A 88 -1.61 -0.40 -3.17
C LEU A 88 -0.18 -0.68 -3.65
N TYR A 89 0.71 0.32 -3.67
CA TYR A 89 2.06 0.19 -4.21
C TYR A 89 2.87 -0.90 -3.52
N GLY A 90 3.29 -1.91 -4.29
CA GLY A 90 4.08 -3.06 -3.83
C GLY A 90 3.32 -4.03 -2.91
N LYS A 91 2.03 -3.82 -2.64
CA LYS A 91 1.24 -4.68 -1.76
C LYS A 91 1.06 -6.10 -2.31
N GLU A 92 1.26 -6.31 -3.59
CA GLU A 92 1.33 -7.63 -4.21
C GLU A 92 2.47 -8.50 -3.65
N ILE A 93 3.50 -7.88 -3.10
CA ILE A 93 4.66 -8.59 -2.50
C ILE A 93 4.50 -8.72 -0.98
N TRP A 94 4.15 -7.63 -0.30
CA TRP A 94 4.19 -7.55 1.16
C TRP A 94 2.80 -7.40 1.83
N GLY A 95 1.74 -7.33 1.04
CA GLY A 95 0.39 -7.13 1.56
C GLY A 95 -0.19 -8.34 2.31
N ILE A 96 0.38 -9.54 2.13
CA ILE A 96 -0.03 -10.76 2.82
C ILE A 96 0.24 -10.67 4.33
N ASP A 97 1.35 -10.02 4.72
CA ASP A 97 1.76 -9.89 6.12
C ASP A 97 0.91 -8.87 6.91
N CYS A 98 -0.01 -8.17 6.24
CA CYS A 98 -0.93 -7.25 6.89
C CYS A 98 -2.08 -8.00 7.60
N ASN A 99 -1.73 -8.95 8.49
CA ASN A 99 -2.67 -9.74 9.31
C ASN A 99 -3.40 -8.91 10.38
N GLY A 100 -3.35 -7.59 10.29
CA GLY A 100 -4.11 -6.68 11.14
C GLY A 100 -5.61 -6.72 10.85
N LYS A 101 -6.40 -6.24 11.82
CA LYS A 101 -7.84 -5.98 11.63
C LYS A 101 -8.00 -5.05 10.42
N ILE A 102 -8.91 -5.38 9.52
CA ILE A 102 -9.24 -4.61 8.31
C ILE A 102 -9.39 -3.12 8.63
N ASP A 103 -10.09 -2.81 9.71
CA ASP A 103 -10.35 -1.44 10.15
C ASP A 103 -9.10 -0.64 10.56
N LYS A 104 -7.95 -1.27 10.74
CA LYS A 104 -6.69 -0.63 11.10
C LYS A 104 -5.71 -0.47 9.93
N ASP A 105 -5.97 -1.10 8.78
CA ASP A 105 -5.13 -0.92 7.60
C ASP A 105 -5.15 0.54 7.17
N PRO A 106 -3.99 1.19 7.00
CA PRO A 106 -3.90 2.57 6.54
C PRO A 106 -4.59 2.84 5.20
N ALA A 107 -4.62 1.87 4.30
CA ALA A 107 -5.30 1.98 3.01
C ALA A 107 -6.82 2.00 3.20
N GLU A 108 -7.36 1.08 4.00
CA GLU A 108 -8.78 1.02 4.36
C GLU A 108 -9.24 2.30 5.05
N LEU A 109 -8.43 2.83 5.96
CA LEU A 109 -8.74 4.09 6.64
C LEU A 109 -8.79 5.28 5.68
N ALA A 110 -7.91 5.31 4.67
CA ALA A 110 -7.90 6.38 3.67
C ALA A 110 -9.12 6.28 2.75
N GLU A 111 -9.47 5.09 2.28
CA GLU A 111 -10.65 4.84 1.47
C GLU A 111 -11.93 5.18 2.23
N ASN A 112 -12.08 4.70 3.46
CA ASN A 112 -13.25 5.01 4.29
C ASN A 112 -13.44 6.51 4.50
N LYS A 113 -12.35 7.27 4.69
CA LYS A 113 -12.40 8.74 4.77
C LYS A 113 -12.83 9.36 3.45
N PHE A 114 -12.39 8.82 2.33
CA PHE A 114 -12.79 9.29 1.01
C PHE A 114 -14.28 9.03 0.77
N LEU A 115 -14.76 7.81 1.02
CA LEU A 115 -16.16 7.44 0.81
C LEU A 115 -17.12 8.28 1.67
N LYS A 116 -16.78 8.50 2.94
CA LYS A 116 -17.58 9.35 3.81
C LYS A 116 -17.64 10.80 3.33
N TRP A 117 -16.52 11.32 2.85
CA TRP A 117 -16.49 12.65 2.26
C TRP A 117 -17.29 12.70 0.94
N LEU A 118 -17.17 11.68 0.11
CA LEU A 118 -17.88 11.56 -1.17
C LEU A 118 -19.39 11.59 -1.00
N LEU A 119 -19.89 10.86 0.01
CA LEU A 119 -21.31 10.75 0.35
C LEU A 119 -21.82 11.92 1.22
N GLY A 120 -20.94 12.81 1.67
CA GLY A 120 -21.31 13.90 2.57
C GLY A 120 -21.77 13.46 3.95
N VAL A 121 -21.46 12.23 4.38
CA VAL A 121 -21.91 11.68 5.66
C VAL A 121 -20.93 11.94 6.80
N ASN A 122 -21.43 11.82 8.03
CA ASN A 122 -20.63 12.02 9.22
C ASN A 122 -19.49 11.00 9.34
N LYS A 123 -18.36 11.39 9.96
CA LYS A 123 -17.20 10.54 10.23
C LYS A 123 -17.54 9.25 11.00
N TYR A 124 -18.59 9.25 11.78
CA TYR A 124 -19.06 8.11 12.57
C TYR A 124 -19.98 7.15 11.80
N CYS A 125 -20.37 7.50 10.57
CA CYS A 125 -21.17 6.61 9.74
C CYS A 125 -20.46 5.26 9.56
N ASN A 126 -21.26 4.19 9.49
CA ASN A 126 -20.74 2.84 9.33
C ASN A 126 -20.04 2.70 7.96
N ASN A 127 -18.83 2.15 7.97
CA ASN A 127 -18.02 1.96 6.77
C ASN A 127 -18.66 1.00 5.76
N TYR A 128 -19.36 -0.04 6.23
CA TYR A 128 -20.07 -0.99 5.37
C TYR A 128 -21.18 -0.32 4.58
N VAL A 129 -21.99 0.52 5.23
CA VAL A 129 -23.04 1.27 4.56
C VAL A 129 -22.47 2.17 3.47
N CYS A 130 -21.36 2.88 3.76
CA CYS A 130 -20.71 3.72 2.76
C CYS A 130 -20.21 2.91 1.54
N ARG A 131 -19.70 1.71 1.76
CA ARG A 131 -19.24 0.81 0.68
C ARG A 131 -20.39 0.26 -0.13
N GLU A 132 -21.41 -0.27 0.51
CA GLU A 132 -22.62 -0.76 -0.16
C GLU A 132 -23.23 0.31 -1.06
N THR A 133 -23.38 1.54 -0.55
CA THR A 133 -23.94 2.67 -1.31
C THR A 133 -23.09 3.00 -2.54
N THR A 134 -21.77 2.82 -2.48
CA THR A 134 -20.84 3.14 -3.57
C THR A 134 -20.45 1.93 -4.42
N GLY A 135 -20.92 0.72 -4.08
CA GLY A 135 -20.60 -0.53 -4.77
C GLY A 135 -19.11 -0.93 -4.64
N ARG A 136 -18.43 -0.52 -3.56
CA ARG A 136 -16.99 -0.77 -3.39
C ARG A 136 -16.69 -1.91 -2.42
N SER A 137 -15.82 -2.80 -2.86
CA SER A 137 -15.20 -3.81 -2.00
C SER A 137 -14.13 -3.18 -1.08
N PRO A 138 -13.80 -3.82 0.04
CA PRO A 138 -12.65 -3.41 0.85
C PRO A 138 -11.34 -3.47 0.06
N MET A 139 -10.44 -2.51 0.24
CA MET A 139 -9.12 -2.51 -0.40
C MET A 139 -8.29 -3.77 -0.09
N LYS A 140 -8.56 -4.41 1.05
CA LYS A 140 -7.95 -5.70 1.37
C LYS A 140 -8.26 -6.77 0.33
N THR A 141 -9.47 -6.78 -0.21
CA THR A 141 -9.87 -7.70 -1.29
C THR A 141 -9.04 -7.46 -2.55
N ASP A 142 -8.85 -6.19 -2.92
CA ASP A 142 -8.02 -5.83 -4.07
C ASP A 142 -6.55 -6.26 -3.87
N VAL A 143 -6.02 -6.10 -2.66
CA VAL A 143 -4.68 -6.59 -2.30
C VAL A 143 -4.59 -8.11 -2.44
N GLN A 144 -5.58 -8.84 -1.93
CA GLN A 144 -5.61 -10.31 -2.03
C GLN A 144 -5.68 -10.77 -3.49
N CYS A 145 -6.51 -10.14 -4.31
CA CYS A 145 -6.58 -10.43 -5.73
C CYS A 145 -5.25 -10.17 -6.44
N ARG A 146 -4.60 -9.03 -6.17
CA ARG A 146 -3.27 -8.69 -6.73
C ARG A 146 -2.20 -9.69 -6.31
N ASN A 147 -2.17 -10.07 -5.01
CA ASN A 147 -1.25 -11.09 -4.52
C ASN A 147 -1.46 -12.42 -5.23
N PHE A 148 -2.70 -12.86 -5.37
CA PHE A 148 -3.03 -14.11 -6.06
C PHE A 148 -2.60 -14.07 -7.53
N MET A 149 -2.90 -12.99 -8.25
CA MET A 149 -2.48 -12.80 -9.64
C MET A 149 -0.94 -12.76 -9.78
N PHE A 150 -0.26 -12.13 -8.84
CA PHE A 150 1.21 -12.10 -8.82
C PHE A 150 1.80 -13.50 -8.62
N TRP A 151 1.26 -14.29 -7.71
CA TRP A 151 1.68 -15.68 -7.49
C TRP A 151 1.43 -16.56 -8.72
N LEU A 152 0.27 -16.44 -9.35
CA LEU A 152 -0.01 -17.15 -10.61
C LEU A 152 0.98 -16.78 -11.72
N TYR A 153 1.33 -15.50 -11.81
CA TYR A 153 2.35 -15.03 -12.76
C TYR A 153 3.71 -15.69 -12.49
N LEU A 154 4.16 -15.71 -11.23
CA LEU A 154 5.44 -16.33 -10.85
C LEU A 154 5.48 -17.82 -11.18
N ILE A 155 4.42 -18.58 -10.87
CA ILE A 155 4.33 -20.01 -11.20
C ILE A 155 4.42 -20.24 -12.71
N LYS A 156 3.76 -19.39 -13.49
CA LYS A 156 3.81 -19.47 -14.95
C LYS A 156 5.22 -19.19 -15.50
N GLU A 157 5.94 -18.23 -14.94
CA GLU A 157 7.31 -17.92 -15.36
C GLU A 157 8.29 -19.03 -14.93
N GLU A 158 8.15 -19.61 -13.74
CA GLU A 158 8.95 -20.73 -13.28
C GLU A 158 8.79 -21.95 -14.21
N ASN A 159 7.57 -22.25 -14.63
CA ASN A 159 7.30 -23.33 -15.60
C ASN A 159 7.95 -23.08 -16.97
N LYS A 160 8.06 -21.82 -17.42
CA LYS A 160 8.81 -21.49 -18.64
C LYS A 160 10.31 -21.70 -18.51
N LEU A 161 10.89 -21.35 -17.37
CA LEU A 161 12.30 -21.54 -17.10
C LEU A 161 12.67 -23.02 -17.04
N SER A 162 11.81 -23.86 -16.46
CA SER A 162 12.02 -25.32 -16.41
C SER A 162 11.91 -26.03 -17.77
N GLN A 163 11.33 -25.38 -18.79
CA GLN A 163 11.28 -25.91 -20.16
C GLN A 163 12.50 -25.55 -21.01
N ILE A 164 13.37 -24.65 -20.51
CA ILE A 164 14.58 -24.18 -21.21
C ILE A 164 15.83 -24.94 -20.74
N THR A 165 15.73 -25.66 -19.62
CA THR A 165 16.79 -26.52 -19.08
C THR A 165 16.60 -27.97 -19.49
#